data_ea8fb360fe88336147cec8c0be057d77
#
_entry.id   ea8fb360fe88336147cec8c0be057d77
#
_cell.length_a   1.000
_cell.length_b   1.000
_cell.length_c   1.000
_cell.angle_alpha   90.00
_cell.angle_beta   90.00
_cell.angle_gamma   90.00
#
_symmetry.space_group_name_H-M   'P 1'
#
loop_
_entity.id
_entity.type
_entity.pdbx_description
1 polymer ?
#
loop_
_entity_poly.entity_id
_entity_poly.type
_entity_poly.pdbx_seq_one_letter_code
_entity_poly.pdbx_strand_id
1 'polypeptide(L)'
;AGLAIADWPLVIAADHSWYFKPDAGQLLGSPANEDATEPQDVQPEELDIALGMHRIEAATTLAVRPTRTWAGLRSFAPDGGLVGGWDPEAPGFFWLAGQGGYGIQTAPAMGAGCAALIQGRPLPDELARHGLTPALLSPARLRVAPR
;
A
#
# COMPACT_ATOMS: atom_id res chain seq x y z
N ALA A 1 -29.10 18.78 -2.74
CA ALA A 1 -28.75 18.53 -1.33
C ALA A 1 -27.53 17.63 -1.35
N GLY A 2 -26.44 18.03 -0.65
CA GLY A 2 -25.23 17.23 -0.53
C GLY A 2 -25.49 15.93 0.23
N LEU A 3 -24.81 14.86 -0.14
CA LEU A 3 -24.84 13.60 0.60
C LEU A 3 -24.15 13.78 1.96
N ALA A 4 -24.72 13.21 3.03
CA ALA A 4 -24.05 13.14 4.32
C ALA A 4 -23.07 11.95 4.30
N ILE A 5 -21.82 12.23 3.99
CA ILE A 5 -20.77 11.19 3.73
C ILE A 5 -19.84 10.96 4.92
N ALA A 6 -19.92 11.78 5.97
CA ALA A 6 -18.93 11.78 7.06
C ALA A 6 -18.74 10.42 7.74
N ASP A 7 -19.82 9.66 7.87
CA ASP A 7 -19.84 8.37 8.54
C ASP A 7 -19.79 7.17 7.57
N TRP A 8 -19.53 7.42 6.31
CA TRP A 8 -19.40 6.32 5.35
C TRP A 8 -18.12 5.52 5.61
N PRO A 9 -18.16 4.21 5.44
CA PRO A 9 -16.96 3.39 5.51
C PRO A 9 -16.04 3.63 4.29
N LEU A 10 -14.80 3.17 4.39
CA LEU A 10 -13.99 2.86 3.22
C LEU A 10 -14.68 1.74 2.43
N VAL A 11 -14.92 1.96 1.15
CA VAL A 11 -15.48 0.98 0.22
C VAL A 11 -14.39 0.60 -0.78
N ILE A 12 -14.14 -0.70 -0.92
CA ILE A 12 -13.15 -1.26 -1.86
C ILE A 12 -13.88 -2.27 -2.75
N ALA A 13 -13.61 -2.24 -4.06
CA ALA A 13 -14.06 -3.29 -4.96
C ALA A 13 -13.47 -4.65 -4.56
N ALA A 14 -14.24 -5.73 -4.73
CA ALA A 14 -13.80 -7.08 -4.36
C ALA A 14 -12.55 -7.55 -5.13
N ASP A 15 -12.35 -7.03 -6.34
CA ASP A 15 -11.19 -7.25 -7.19
C ASP A 15 -10.07 -6.21 -6.97
N HIS A 16 -10.21 -5.34 -5.98
CA HIS A 16 -9.29 -4.25 -5.64
C HIS A 16 -9.06 -3.22 -6.77
N SER A 17 -9.94 -3.18 -7.78
CA SER A 17 -9.78 -2.31 -8.95
C SER A 17 -10.11 -0.84 -8.71
N TRP A 18 -10.77 -0.50 -7.61
CA TRP A 18 -11.04 0.87 -7.15
C TRP A 18 -11.42 0.89 -5.67
N TYR A 19 -11.30 2.04 -5.07
CA TYR A 19 -11.86 2.32 -3.74
C TYR A 19 -12.27 3.78 -3.60
N PHE A 20 -13.10 4.05 -2.61
CA PHE A 20 -13.34 5.41 -2.12
C PHE A 20 -13.55 5.44 -0.61
N LYS A 21 -13.32 6.59 -0.02
CA LYS A 21 -13.59 6.86 1.41
C LYS A 21 -13.96 8.33 1.62
N PRO A 22 -14.65 8.68 2.72
CA PRO A 22 -14.74 10.07 3.16
C PRO A 22 -13.35 10.62 3.47
N ASP A 23 -13.13 11.88 3.08
CA ASP A 23 -11.90 12.59 3.38
C ASP A 23 -12.16 14.10 3.39
N ALA A 24 -11.94 14.76 4.55
CA ALA A 24 -12.09 16.20 4.70
C ALA A 24 -13.41 16.78 4.13
N GLY A 25 -14.53 16.08 4.33
CA GLY A 25 -15.86 16.51 3.86
C GLY A 25 -16.14 16.23 2.38
N GLN A 26 -15.24 15.54 1.69
CA GLN A 26 -15.37 15.09 0.30
C GLN A 26 -15.19 13.57 0.22
N LEU A 27 -15.34 12.99 -0.96
CA LEU A 27 -14.93 11.62 -1.25
C LEU A 27 -13.56 11.62 -1.92
N LEU A 28 -12.62 10.91 -1.33
CA LEU A 28 -11.40 10.50 -1.98
C LEU A 28 -11.67 9.21 -2.73
N GLY A 29 -11.44 9.19 -4.04
CA GLY A 29 -11.55 8.00 -4.88
C GLY A 29 -10.23 7.68 -5.57
N SER A 30 -10.01 6.40 -5.85
CA SER A 30 -8.80 5.93 -6.54
C SER A 30 -9.13 4.79 -7.50
N PRO A 31 -8.54 4.76 -8.71
CA PRO A 31 -8.57 3.61 -9.60
C PRO A 31 -7.73 2.43 -9.11
N ALA A 32 -6.97 2.60 -8.03
CA ALA A 32 -6.11 1.58 -7.42
C ALA A 32 -5.12 0.93 -8.42
N ASN A 33 -4.77 1.61 -9.51
CA ASN A 33 -3.84 1.11 -10.51
C ASN A 33 -2.42 0.94 -9.93
N GLU A 34 -1.67 -0.01 -10.51
CA GLU A 34 -0.31 -0.39 -10.07
C GLU A 34 0.64 -0.51 -11.26
N ASP A 35 0.46 0.33 -12.27
CA ASP A 35 1.31 0.34 -13.46
C ASP A 35 2.74 0.70 -13.09
N ALA A 36 3.68 -0.16 -13.48
CA ALA A 36 5.09 0.04 -13.15
C ALA A 36 5.65 1.22 -13.95
N THR A 37 6.37 2.11 -13.27
CA THR A 37 7.03 3.26 -13.90
C THR A 37 8.36 3.55 -13.23
N GLU A 38 9.19 4.30 -13.91
CA GLU A 38 10.46 4.76 -13.35
C GLU A 38 10.25 5.78 -12.22
N PRO A 39 11.18 5.86 -11.26
CA PRO A 39 11.12 6.86 -10.19
C PRO A 39 11.09 8.29 -10.78
N GLN A 40 10.03 9.03 -10.44
CA GLN A 40 9.82 10.38 -10.95
C GLN A 40 8.85 11.17 -10.05
N ASP A 41 8.71 12.45 -10.28
CA ASP A 41 7.61 13.26 -9.74
C ASP A 41 6.36 13.02 -10.59
N VAL A 42 5.66 11.92 -10.29
CA VAL A 42 4.52 11.44 -11.07
C VAL A 42 3.34 12.40 -10.98
N GLN A 43 2.71 12.63 -12.13
CA GLN A 43 1.48 13.42 -12.24
C GLN A 43 0.29 12.49 -12.55
N PRO A 44 -0.93 12.85 -12.12
CA PRO A 44 -2.11 12.05 -12.43
C PRO A 44 -2.42 12.07 -13.92
N GLU A 45 -2.66 10.91 -14.51
CA GLU A 45 -3.02 10.77 -15.91
C GLU A 45 -4.55 10.91 -16.11
N GLU A 46 -4.97 11.57 -17.18
CA GLU A 46 -6.38 11.77 -17.47
C GLU A 46 -7.14 10.45 -17.64
N LEU A 47 -6.50 9.45 -18.22
CA LEU A 47 -7.08 8.12 -18.39
C LEU A 47 -7.36 7.45 -17.05
N ASP A 48 -6.43 7.52 -16.09
CA ASP A 48 -6.59 6.95 -14.75
C ASP A 48 -7.70 7.64 -13.97
N ILE A 49 -7.77 8.97 -14.08
CA ILE A 49 -8.85 9.75 -13.48
C ILE A 49 -10.20 9.31 -14.05
N ALA A 50 -10.32 9.24 -15.39
CA ALA A 50 -11.55 8.84 -16.07
C ALA A 50 -11.95 7.39 -15.72
N LEU A 51 -10.98 6.48 -15.64
CA LEU A 51 -11.19 5.09 -15.28
C LEU A 51 -11.68 4.95 -13.84
N GLY A 52 -11.06 5.68 -12.90
CA GLY A 52 -11.49 5.70 -11.50
C GLY A 52 -12.92 6.20 -11.33
N MET A 53 -13.27 7.30 -11.99
CA MET A 53 -14.65 7.82 -12.01
C MET A 53 -15.62 6.79 -12.58
N HIS A 54 -15.32 6.25 -13.76
CA HIS A 54 -16.17 5.27 -14.43
C HIS A 54 -16.44 4.04 -13.56
N ARG A 55 -15.42 3.48 -12.93
CA ARG A 55 -15.57 2.30 -12.06
C ARG A 55 -16.44 2.57 -10.84
N ILE A 56 -16.28 3.72 -10.20
CA ILE A 56 -17.12 4.14 -9.06
C ILE A 56 -18.56 4.35 -9.49
N GLU A 57 -18.80 5.06 -10.60
CA GLU A 57 -20.14 5.32 -11.12
C GLU A 57 -20.85 4.04 -11.61
N ALA A 58 -20.11 3.11 -12.21
CA ALA A 58 -20.66 1.82 -12.66
C ALA A 58 -21.10 0.92 -11.49
N ALA A 59 -20.42 1.02 -10.33
CA ALA A 59 -20.70 0.19 -9.17
C ALA A 59 -21.63 0.85 -8.14
N THR A 60 -21.96 2.14 -8.31
CA THR A 60 -22.74 2.92 -7.34
C THR A 60 -23.76 3.82 -8.04
N THR A 61 -24.59 4.50 -7.27
CA THR A 61 -25.48 5.58 -7.78
C THR A 61 -24.84 6.96 -7.67
N LEU A 62 -23.55 7.04 -7.36
CA LEU A 62 -22.84 8.31 -7.24
C LEU A 62 -22.56 8.88 -8.62
N ALA A 63 -22.75 10.19 -8.77
CA ALA A 63 -22.21 10.96 -9.89
C ALA A 63 -20.98 11.71 -9.39
N VAL A 64 -19.80 11.29 -9.83
CA VAL A 64 -18.53 11.81 -9.32
C VAL A 64 -17.97 12.90 -10.25
N ARG A 65 -17.42 13.95 -9.64
CA ARG A 65 -16.74 15.05 -10.32
C ARG A 65 -15.47 15.38 -9.56
N PRO A 66 -14.29 15.11 -10.11
CA PRO A 66 -13.03 15.43 -9.41
C PRO A 66 -12.90 16.95 -9.24
N THR A 67 -12.61 17.38 -8.03
CA THR A 67 -12.28 18.77 -7.70
C THR A 67 -10.79 18.96 -7.54
N ARG A 68 -10.07 17.86 -7.23
CA ARG A 68 -8.63 17.81 -7.09
C ARG A 68 -8.14 16.42 -7.46
N THR A 69 -7.00 16.35 -8.12
CA THR A 69 -6.33 15.10 -8.49
C THR A 69 -4.87 15.16 -8.09
N TRP A 70 -4.29 14.02 -7.77
CA TRP A 70 -2.86 13.85 -7.53
C TRP A 70 -2.46 12.41 -7.81
N ALA A 71 -1.20 12.18 -7.95
CA ALA A 71 -0.62 10.85 -8.06
C ALA A 71 0.55 10.70 -7.08
N GLY A 72 0.98 9.49 -6.84
CA GLY A 72 2.12 9.17 -6.00
C GLY A 72 2.64 7.79 -6.34
N LEU A 73 3.95 7.60 -6.24
CA LEU A 73 4.58 6.31 -6.45
C LEU A 73 4.49 5.46 -5.19
N ARG A 74 4.35 4.17 -5.39
CA ARG A 74 4.44 3.14 -4.36
C ARG A 74 5.59 2.20 -4.72
N SER A 75 6.34 1.75 -3.71
CA SER A 75 7.45 0.82 -3.92
C SER A 75 7.02 -0.59 -3.55
N PHE A 76 7.14 -1.50 -4.49
CA PHE A 76 6.84 -2.92 -4.31
C PHE A 76 8.12 -3.75 -4.42
N ALA A 77 8.24 -4.79 -3.58
CA ALA A 77 9.21 -5.84 -3.82
C ALA A 77 8.72 -6.76 -4.96
N PRO A 78 9.60 -7.47 -5.68
CA PRO A 78 9.20 -8.34 -6.79
C PRO A 78 8.16 -9.41 -6.45
N ASP A 79 8.09 -9.83 -5.19
CA ASP A 79 7.12 -10.80 -4.68
C ASP A 79 5.90 -10.15 -4.03
N GLY A 80 5.79 -8.82 -4.06
CA GLY A 80 4.72 -8.04 -3.43
C GLY A 80 4.78 -7.97 -1.90
N GLY A 81 5.71 -8.68 -1.26
CA GLY A 81 5.83 -8.74 0.19
C GLY A 81 6.60 -7.58 0.79
N LEU A 82 6.25 -7.19 2.02
CA LEU A 82 6.98 -6.17 2.77
C LEU A 82 8.41 -6.63 3.08
N VAL A 83 9.37 -5.70 3.05
CA VAL A 83 10.77 -6.00 3.35
C VAL A 83 11.16 -5.37 4.68
N GLY A 84 11.69 -6.19 5.61
CA GLY A 84 12.22 -5.76 6.90
C GLY A 84 13.31 -6.72 7.37
N GLY A 85 14.58 -6.32 7.25
CA GLY A 85 15.67 -7.20 7.63
C GLY A 85 17.06 -6.70 7.25
N TRP A 86 18.07 -7.34 7.80
CA TRP A 86 19.47 -7.07 7.48
C TRP A 86 19.81 -7.49 6.04
N ASP A 87 20.55 -6.64 5.34
CA ASP A 87 21.10 -7.00 4.03
C ASP A 87 22.17 -8.09 4.20
N PRO A 88 22.05 -9.23 3.48
CA PRO A 88 23.00 -10.31 3.61
C PRO A 88 24.39 -10.00 3.03
N GLU A 89 24.54 -8.98 2.18
CA GLU A 89 25.79 -8.61 1.52
C GLU A 89 26.36 -7.28 1.99
N ALA A 90 25.56 -6.49 2.73
CA ALA A 90 25.97 -5.20 3.28
C ALA A 90 25.87 -5.22 4.81
N PRO A 91 26.91 -5.68 5.53
CA PRO A 91 26.92 -5.74 6.99
C PRO A 91 26.56 -4.39 7.62
N GLY A 92 25.61 -4.39 8.54
CA GLY A 92 25.14 -3.18 9.22
C GLY A 92 24.06 -2.40 8.48
N PHE A 93 23.65 -2.80 7.27
CA PHE A 93 22.55 -2.17 6.54
C PHE A 93 21.25 -2.94 6.77
N PHE A 94 20.21 -2.23 7.23
CA PHE A 94 18.89 -2.80 7.49
C PHE A 94 17.86 -2.19 6.53
N TRP A 95 17.13 -3.05 5.83
CA TRP A 95 16.05 -2.66 4.94
C TRP A 95 14.72 -2.50 5.69
N LEU A 96 14.00 -1.44 5.41
CA LEU A 96 12.58 -1.28 5.69
C LEU A 96 11.96 -0.64 4.45
N ALA A 97 11.45 -1.46 3.55
CA ALA A 97 11.05 -1.04 2.21
C ALA A 97 9.94 -1.93 1.63
N GLY A 98 9.51 -1.62 0.41
CA GLY A 98 8.51 -2.42 -0.30
C GLY A 98 7.14 -2.38 0.35
N GLN A 99 6.74 -1.25 0.95
CA GLN A 99 5.49 -1.13 1.69
C GLN A 99 4.25 -1.14 0.79
N GLY A 100 4.41 -1.02 -0.52
CA GLY A 100 3.34 -1.06 -1.50
C GLY A 100 2.21 -0.10 -1.19
N GLY A 101 0.97 -0.56 -1.34
CA GLY A 101 -0.24 0.18 -0.99
C GLY A 101 -0.61 0.13 0.51
N TYR A 102 0.16 -0.56 1.35
CA TYR A 102 -0.22 -0.92 2.72
C TYR A 102 0.62 -0.25 3.81
N GLY A 103 1.54 0.65 3.44
CA GLY A 103 2.52 1.24 4.35
C GLY A 103 1.91 1.92 5.57
N ILE A 104 0.85 2.72 5.40
CA ILE A 104 0.22 3.44 6.52
C ILE A 104 -0.39 2.45 7.52
N GLN A 105 -1.17 1.47 7.05
CA GLN A 105 -1.85 0.52 7.95
C GLN A 105 -0.89 -0.50 8.59
N THR A 106 0.24 -0.81 7.94
CA THR A 106 1.23 -1.76 8.46
C THR A 106 2.35 -1.09 9.28
N ALA A 107 2.47 0.23 9.25
CA ALA A 107 3.54 0.98 9.91
C ALA A 107 3.74 0.64 11.39
N PRO A 108 2.71 0.51 12.25
CA PRO A 108 2.92 0.16 13.65
C PRO A 108 3.53 -1.24 13.81
N ALA A 109 3.00 -2.23 13.08
CA ALA A 109 3.47 -3.62 13.13
C ALA A 109 4.89 -3.75 12.56
N MET A 110 5.15 -3.15 11.39
CA MET A 110 6.47 -3.15 10.77
C MET A 110 7.50 -2.42 11.64
N GLY A 111 7.12 -1.30 12.26
CA GLY A 111 7.97 -0.58 13.19
C GLY A 111 8.36 -1.43 14.39
N ALA A 112 7.41 -2.08 15.05
CA ALA A 112 7.65 -2.96 16.19
C ALA A 112 8.50 -4.18 15.80
N GLY A 113 8.16 -4.84 14.68
CA GLY A 113 8.88 -6.00 14.18
C GLY A 113 10.33 -5.67 13.81
N CYS A 114 10.54 -4.61 13.01
CA CYS A 114 11.88 -4.19 12.61
C CYS A 114 12.74 -3.73 13.79
N ALA A 115 12.15 -3.00 14.75
CA ALA A 115 12.87 -2.62 15.97
C ALA A 115 13.33 -3.84 16.78
N ALA A 116 12.51 -4.89 16.87
CA ALA A 116 12.90 -6.14 17.52
C ALA A 116 14.07 -6.82 16.78
N LEU A 117 13.96 -6.95 15.45
CA LEU A 117 15.00 -7.57 14.61
C LEU A 117 16.33 -6.81 14.66
N ILE A 118 16.30 -5.48 14.64
CA ILE A 118 17.52 -4.64 14.77
C ILE A 118 18.21 -4.89 16.12
N GLN A 119 17.42 -5.09 17.18
CA GLN A 119 17.93 -5.37 18.53
C GLN A 119 18.29 -6.85 18.78
N GLY A 120 18.22 -7.70 17.76
CA GLY A 120 18.48 -9.14 17.88
C GLY A 120 17.44 -9.88 18.71
N ARG A 121 16.23 -9.32 18.85
CA ARG A 121 15.11 -9.93 19.57
C ARG A 121 14.18 -10.68 18.62
N PRO A 122 13.42 -11.67 19.09
CA PRO A 122 12.36 -12.29 18.30
C PRO A 122 11.29 -11.27 17.93
N LEU A 123 10.53 -11.57 16.88
CA LEU A 123 9.35 -10.78 16.56
C LEU A 123 8.36 -10.78 17.74
N PRO A 124 7.64 -9.66 17.96
CA PRO A 124 6.57 -9.61 18.94
C PRO A 124 5.55 -10.74 18.76
N ASP A 125 5.04 -11.32 19.86
CA ASP A 125 4.12 -12.45 19.82
C ASP A 125 2.83 -12.14 19.03
N GLU A 126 2.34 -10.91 19.13
CA GLU A 126 1.18 -10.44 18.37
C GLU A 126 1.39 -10.46 16.85
N LEU A 127 2.61 -10.46 16.37
CA LEU A 127 2.95 -10.62 14.94
C LEU A 127 3.22 -12.08 14.61
N ALA A 128 4.02 -12.75 15.44
CA ALA A 128 4.43 -14.14 15.23
C ALA A 128 3.25 -15.12 15.23
N ARG A 129 2.23 -14.91 16.06
CA ARG A 129 1.01 -15.74 16.12
C ARG A 129 0.19 -15.75 14.83
N HIS A 130 0.39 -14.77 13.94
CA HIS A 130 -0.23 -14.71 12.62
C HIS A 130 0.64 -15.34 11.53
N GLY A 131 1.70 -16.07 11.91
CA GLY A 131 2.59 -16.75 10.97
C GLY A 131 3.69 -15.86 10.39
N LEU A 132 3.82 -14.60 10.86
CA LEU A 132 4.91 -13.74 10.41
C LEU A 132 6.23 -14.27 10.99
N THR A 133 7.21 -14.42 10.12
CA THR A 133 8.57 -14.84 10.49
C THR A 133 9.62 -13.85 9.98
N PRO A 134 10.82 -13.79 10.60
CA PRO A 134 11.91 -12.98 10.05
C PRO A 134 12.27 -13.34 8.60
N ALA A 135 12.13 -14.61 8.21
CA ALA A 135 12.43 -15.08 6.86
C ALA A 135 11.47 -14.47 5.82
N LEU A 136 10.18 -14.32 6.17
CA LEU A 136 9.18 -13.69 5.29
C LEU A 136 9.42 -12.20 5.08
N LEU A 137 10.11 -11.54 5.99
CA LEU A 137 10.47 -10.12 5.88
C LEU A 137 11.86 -9.91 5.27
N SER A 138 12.73 -10.92 5.34
CA SER A 138 14.15 -10.80 4.97
C SER A 138 14.32 -10.42 3.49
N PRO A 139 15.18 -9.43 3.15
CA PRO A 139 15.56 -9.15 1.77
C PRO A 139 16.28 -10.33 1.09
N ALA A 140 16.84 -11.27 1.85
CA ALA A 140 17.49 -12.47 1.32
C ALA A 140 16.53 -13.34 0.48
N ARG A 141 15.22 -13.33 0.79
CA ARG A 141 14.20 -14.08 0.01
C ARG A 141 14.09 -13.64 -1.44
N LEU A 142 14.42 -12.36 -1.72
CA LEU A 142 14.32 -11.78 -3.06
C LEU A 142 15.53 -12.15 -3.97
N ARG A 143 16.56 -12.74 -3.39
CA ARG A 143 17.80 -13.14 -4.09
C ARG A 143 17.77 -14.58 -4.58
N VAL A 144 16.73 -15.33 -4.22
CA VAL A 144 16.52 -16.68 -4.77
C VAL A 144 16.06 -16.50 -6.22
N ALA A 145 16.91 -16.88 -7.18
CA ALA A 145 16.58 -16.80 -8.59
C ALA A 145 15.23 -17.50 -8.87
N PRO A 146 14.37 -16.92 -9.70
CA PRO A 146 13.15 -17.61 -10.12
C PRO A 146 13.57 -18.92 -10.81
N ARG A 147 12.98 -20.03 -10.37
CA ARG A 147 13.13 -21.34 -11.01
C ARG A 147 12.43 -21.37 -12.35
#